data_6b638631a5255889c678cec6c7165c79
#
_entry.id   6b638631a5255889c678cec6c7165c79
#
_cell.length_a   1.000
_cell.length_b   1.000
_cell.length_c   1.000
_cell.angle_alpha   90.00
_cell.angle_beta   90.00
_cell.angle_gamma   90.00
#
_symmetry.space_group_name_H-M   'P 1'
#
loop_
_entity.id
_entity.type
_entity.pdbx_description
1 polymer ?
#
loop_
_entity_poly.entity_id
_entity_poly.type
_entity_poly.pdbx_seq_one_letter_code
_entity_poly.pdbx_strand_id
1 'polypeptide(L)'
;GRMPHPFTNPNACINMVGGKISIQTGATGPITSTITACATGVTSMIVGKMLLDQDRADLVICGAVDFPLVEPIVAGFYTMNGAYRPKEGQLPEPPQRASRPFSVDRRGFVVSEGAGCVILASHDFADAHGLTYDIELAGWSMTSDAHHFVAPNLETVQRAISESIENAGISPMDIASVNAHATSTR
;
A
#
# COMPACT_ATOMS: atom_id res chain seq x y z
N GLY A 1 -38.40 9.70 1.12
CA GLY A 1 -36.93 9.64 1.04
C GLY A 1 -36.46 9.77 -0.39
N ARG A 2 -35.36 10.43 -0.62
CA ARG A 2 -34.77 10.61 -1.95
C ARG A 2 -34.17 9.26 -2.38
N MET A 3 -34.53 8.75 -3.57
CA MET A 3 -33.92 7.55 -4.12
C MET A 3 -32.42 7.78 -4.36
N PRO A 4 -31.54 6.81 -4.03
CA PRO A 4 -30.12 6.93 -4.33
C PRO A 4 -29.88 6.96 -5.84
N HIS A 5 -28.75 7.53 -6.25
CA HIS A 5 -28.34 7.57 -7.65
C HIS A 5 -28.12 6.14 -8.18
N PRO A 6 -28.50 5.81 -9.44
CA PRO A 6 -28.33 4.45 -9.99
C PRO A 6 -26.91 3.88 -9.90
N PHE A 7 -25.89 4.75 -9.97
CA PHE A 7 -24.48 4.36 -9.84
C PHE A 7 -23.96 4.34 -8.41
N THR A 8 -24.81 4.46 -7.38
CA THR A 8 -24.35 4.41 -5.97
C THR A 8 -23.64 3.09 -5.67
N ASN A 9 -24.25 1.95 -6.02
CA ASN A 9 -23.65 0.64 -5.78
C ASN A 9 -22.37 0.42 -6.60
N PRO A 10 -22.34 0.63 -7.93
CA PRO A 10 -21.09 0.56 -8.69
C PRO A 10 -19.96 1.45 -8.13
N ASN A 11 -20.29 2.65 -7.68
CA ASN A 11 -19.28 3.56 -7.10
C ASN A 11 -18.79 3.14 -5.71
N ALA A 12 -19.53 2.30 -4.99
CA ALA A 12 -19.13 1.77 -3.69
C ALA A 12 -18.31 0.48 -3.79
N CYS A 13 -18.29 -0.18 -4.95
CA CYS A 13 -17.53 -1.41 -5.15
C CYS A 13 -16.03 -1.10 -5.28
N ILE A 14 -15.22 -1.73 -4.44
CA ILE A 14 -13.77 -1.50 -4.38
C ILE A 14 -13.03 -1.85 -5.68
N ASN A 15 -13.53 -2.83 -6.45
CA ASN A 15 -12.96 -3.19 -7.75
C ASN A 15 -13.19 -2.12 -8.83
N MET A 16 -14.08 -1.16 -8.59
CA MET A 16 -14.41 -0.14 -9.58
C MET A 16 -13.36 0.95 -9.73
N VAL A 17 -12.39 1.03 -8.82
CA VAL A 17 -11.20 1.88 -9.03
C VAL A 17 -10.45 1.41 -10.28
N GLY A 18 -10.08 0.14 -10.35
CA GLY A 18 -9.46 -0.46 -11.53
C GLY A 18 -10.36 -0.38 -12.78
N GLY A 19 -11.66 -0.63 -12.63
CA GLY A 19 -12.63 -0.52 -13.72
C GLY A 19 -12.72 0.90 -14.32
N LYS A 20 -12.70 1.94 -13.48
CA LYS A 20 -12.66 3.34 -13.94
C LYS A 20 -11.36 3.69 -14.64
N ILE A 21 -10.24 3.23 -14.13
CA ILE A 21 -8.92 3.42 -14.77
C ILE A 21 -8.94 2.76 -16.16
N SER A 22 -9.39 1.51 -16.27
CA SER A 22 -9.52 0.80 -17.53
C SER A 22 -10.36 1.58 -18.55
N ILE A 23 -11.51 2.10 -18.14
CA ILE A 23 -12.39 2.92 -19.01
C ILE A 23 -11.67 4.20 -19.48
N GLN A 24 -10.95 4.86 -18.61
CA GLN A 24 -10.26 6.12 -18.92
C GLN A 24 -9.02 5.94 -19.79
N THR A 25 -8.29 4.85 -19.59
CA THR A 25 -7.05 4.56 -20.31
C THR A 25 -7.25 3.73 -21.59
N GLY A 26 -8.39 3.07 -21.71
CA GLY A 26 -8.64 2.09 -22.76
C GLY A 26 -7.92 0.75 -22.55
N ALA A 27 -7.30 0.53 -21.40
CA ALA A 27 -6.63 -0.71 -21.08
C ALA A 27 -7.62 -1.86 -20.90
N THR A 28 -7.44 -2.95 -21.64
CA THR A 28 -8.33 -4.12 -21.69
C THR A 28 -7.72 -5.40 -21.12
N GLY A 29 -6.52 -5.29 -20.54
CA GLY A 29 -5.83 -6.40 -19.89
C GLY A 29 -6.48 -6.83 -18.57
N PRO A 30 -5.87 -7.79 -17.85
CA PRO A 30 -6.39 -8.24 -16.57
C PRO A 30 -6.56 -7.11 -15.55
N ILE A 31 -7.68 -7.14 -14.82
CA ILE A 31 -7.92 -6.22 -13.68
C ILE A 31 -8.02 -7.06 -12.42
N THR A 32 -7.26 -6.68 -11.39
CA THR A 32 -7.34 -7.26 -10.06
C THR A 32 -7.59 -6.18 -9.01
N SER A 33 -8.22 -6.54 -7.91
CA SER A 33 -8.38 -5.66 -6.75
C SER A 33 -7.92 -6.40 -5.51
N THR A 34 -6.69 -6.16 -5.13
CA THR A 34 -6.08 -6.73 -3.93
C THR A 34 -6.45 -5.89 -2.71
N ILE A 35 -6.67 -6.55 -1.58
CA ILE A 35 -6.92 -5.89 -0.30
C ILE A 35 -6.06 -6.55 0.76
N THR A 36 -5.01 -5.86 1.15
CA THR A 36 -4.07 -6.29 2.19
C THR A 36 -3.79 -5.14 3.17
N ALA A 37 -4.83 -4.37 3.47
CA ALA A 37 -4.76 -3.19 4.32
C ALA A 37 -3.60 -2.25 3.92
N CYS A 38 -2.71 -1.89 4.85
CA CYS A 38 -1.59 -0.99 4.59
C CYS A 38 -0.58 -1.53 3.55
N ALA A 39 -0.56 -2.84 3.30
CA ALA A 39 0.31 -3.47 2.30
C ALA A 39 -0.29 -3.49 0.89
N THR A 40 -1.52 -2.99 0.68
CA THR A 40 -2.23 -3.09 -0.60
C THR A 40 -1.42 -2.52 -1.77
N GLY A 41 -0.75 -1.39 -1.58
CA GLY A 41 0.08 -0.78 -2.62
C GLY A 41 1.22 -1.69 -3.08
N VAL A 42 1.96 -2.26 -2.13
CA VAL A 42 3.04 -3.22 -2.42
C VAL A 42 2.47 -4.49 -3.04
N THR A 43 1.38 -5.03 -2.50
CA THR A 43 0.72 -6.22 -3.06
C THR A 43 0.24 -5.98 -4.50
N SER A 44 -0.27 -4.79 -4.81
CA SER A 44 -0.65 -4.40 -6.18
C SER A 44 0.55 -4.46 -7.13
N MET A 45 1.72 -3.97 -6.71
CA MET A 45 2.95 -4.05 -7.49
C MET A 45 3.42 -5.50 -7.69
N ILE A 46 3.36 -6.33 -6.64
CA ILE A 46 3.72 -7.75 -6.73
C ILE A 46 2.81 -8.48 -7.73
N VAL A 47 1.50 -8.26 -7.66
CA VAL A 47 0.56 -8.86 -8.62
C VAL A 47 0.82 -8.34 -10.03
N GLY A 48 1.11 -7.05 -10.19
CA GLY A 48 1.51 -6.47 -11.48
C GLY A 48 2.75 -7.15 -12.05
N LYS A 49 3.80 -7.33 -11.22
CA LYS A 49 5.02 -8.06 -11.60
C LYS A 49 4.73 -9.50 -12.04
N MET A 50 3.88 -10.21 -11.27
CA MET A 50 3.47 -11.59 -11.65
C MET A 50 2.78 -11.63 -13.02
N LEU A 51 1.97 -10.64 -13.36
CA LEU A 51 1.31 -10.57 -14.67
C LEU A 51 2.31 -10.31 -15.81
N LEU A 52 3.31 -9.45 -15.57
CA LEU A 52 4.41 -9.21 -16.51
C LEU A 52 5.27 -10.48 -16.70
N ASP A 53 5.68 -11.12 -15.59
CA ASP A 53 6.52 -12.33 -15.62
C ASP A 53 5.83 -13.53 -16.31
N GLN A 54 4.51 -13.51 -16.40
CA GLN A 54 3.71 -14.54 -17.06
C GLN A 54 3.26 -14.14 -18.48
N ASP A 55 3.80 -13.06 -19.03
CA ASP A 55 3.42 -12.53 -20.35
C ASP A 55 1.91 -12.29 -20.50
N ARG A 56 1.24 -11.91 -19.39
CA ARG A 56 -0.20 -11.59 -19.39
C ARG A 56 -0.48 -10.11 -19.65
N ALA A 57 0.55 -9.29 -19.56
CA ALA A 57 0.55 -7.87 -19.86
C ALA A 57 1.98 -7.41 -20.13
N ASP A 58 2.15 -6.37 -20.92
CA ASP A 58 3.44 -5.72 -21.18
C ASP A 58 3.66 -4.51 -20.28
N LEU A 59 2.53 -3.92 -19.84
CA LEU A 59 2.50 -2.74 -18.97
C LEU A 59 1.33 -2.87 -18.00
N VAL A 60 1.56 -2.58 -16.71
CA VAL A 60 0.53 -2.66 -15.65
C VAL A 60 0.52 -1.38 -14.82
N ILE A 61 -0.66 -0.82 -14.61
CA ILE A 61 -0.89 0.27 -13.66
C ILE A 61 -1.16 -0.34 -12.30
N CYS A 62 -0.26 -0.16 -11.35
CA CYS A 62 -0.37 -0.66 -9.98
C CYS A 62 -0.61 0.49 -9.03
N GLY A 63 -1.47 0.34 -8.04
CA GLY A 63 -1.73 1.42 -7.10
C GLY A 63 -2.58 1.01 -5.92
N ALA A 64 -2.76 1.97 -5.03
CA ALA A 64 -3.68 1.87 -3.90
C ALA A 64 -4.32 3.22 -3.61
N VAL A 65 -5.48 3.17 -2.99
CA VAL A 65 -6.20 4.34 -2.50
C VAL A 65 -6.79 4.01 -1.14
N ASP A 66 -6.76 4.98 -0.25
CA ASP A 66 -7.42 4.90 1.04
C ASP A 66 -8.22 6.18 1.30
N PHE A 67 -9.46 6.02 1.78
CA PHE A 67 -10.40 7.10 2.05
C PHE A 67 -11.12 6.88 3.39
N PRO A 68 -10.38 6.85 4.53
CA PRO A 68 -10.89 6.42 5.82
C PRO A 68 -11.47 7.56 6.69
N LEU A 69 -11.48 8.82 6.24
CA LEU A 69 -11.91 9.95 7.08
C LEU A 69 -13.44 10.00 7.22
N VAL A 70 -14.02 8.87 7.65
CA VAL A 70 -15.42 8.76 8.04
C VAL A 70 -15.50 8.41 9.53
N GLU A 71 -16.49 9.00 10.22
CA GLU A 71 -16.60 8.93 11.68
C GLU A 71 -16.44 7.52 12.28
N PRO A 72 -17.10 6.46 11.79
CA PRO A 72 -16.97 5.13 12.39
C PRO A 72 -15.55 4.57 12.30
N ILE A 73 -14.83 4.82 11.20
CA ILE A 73 -13.47 4.32 10.99
C ILE A 73 -12.49 5.08 11.89
N VAL A 74 -12.58 6.40 11.92
CA VAL A 74 -11.73 7.24 12.77
C VAL A 74 -11.96 6.89 14.25
N ALA A 75 -13.22 6.74 14.68
CA ALA A 75 -13.56 6.32 16.03
C ALA A 75 -12.98 4.93 16.37
N GLY A 76 -13.04 3.99 15.43
CA GLY A 76 -12.45 2.66 15.59
C GLY A 76 -10.93 2.72 15.83
N PHE A 77 -10.20 3.47 15.03
CA PHE A 77 -8.76 3.69 15.24
C PHE A 77 -8.43 4.38 16.56
N TYR A 78 -9.30 5.30 16.98
CA TYR A 78 -9.13 5.96 18.27
C TYR A 78 -9.36 4.98 19.43
N THR A 79 -10.41 4.18 19.40
CA THR A 79 -10.74 3.23 20.49
C THR A 79 -9.73 2.10 20.61
N MET A 80 -9.15 1.62 19.52
CA MET A 80 -8.08 0.61 19.55
C MET A 80 -6.70 1.15 19.95
N ASN A 81 -6.59 2.42 20.33
CA ASN A 81 -5.33 3.11 20.69
C ASN A 81 -4.28 3.18 19.55
N GLY A 82 -4.69 3.04 18.31
CA GLY A 82 -3.80 3.17 17.14
C GLY A 82 -3.61 4.63 16.72
N ALA A 83 -4.69 5.42 16.76
CA ALA A 83 -4.63 6.83 16.38
C ALA A 83 -3.91 7.70 17.43
N TYR A 84 -3.30 8.80 16.97
CA TYR A 84 -2.62 9.78 17.82
C TYR A 84 -3.53 10.28 18.94
N ARG A 85 -2.98 10.31 20.16
CA ARG A 85 -3.62 10.92 21.33
C ARG A 85 -2.67 11.89 22.03
N PRO A 86 -3.12 13.11 22.35
CA PRO A 86 -2.36 14.01 23.23
C PRO A 86 -2.16 13.35 24.60
N LYS A 87 -1.16 13.78 25.35
CA LYS A 87 -1.02 13.39 26.75
C LYS A 87 -2.19 13.90 27.57
N GLU A 88 -2.63 13.09 28.50
CA GLU A 88 -3.66 13.50 29.46
C GLU A 88 -3.23 14.78 30.19
N GLY A 89 -4.13 15.74 30.27
CA GLY A 89 -3.87 17.07 30.89
C GLY A 89 -3.00 18.02 30.06
N GLN A 90 -2.60 17.67 28.85
CA GLN A 90 -1.86 18.56 27.95
C GLN A 90 -2.69 18.97 26.74
N LEU A 91 -2.47 20.19 26.26
CA LEU A 91 -3.01 20.62 24.98
C LEU A 91 -2.46 19.76 23.84
N PRO A 92 -3.25 19.53 22.77
CA PRO A 92 -2.76 18.87 21.57
C PRO A 92 -1.52 19.59 21.02
N GLU A 93 -0.54 18.80 20.60
CA GLU A 93 0.62 19.33 19.90
C GLU A 93 0.21 19.91 18.53
N PRO A 94 1.02 20.79 17.93
CA PRO A 94 0.79 21.20 16.54
C PRO A 94 0.67 19.97 15.63
N PRO A 95 -0.30 19.93 14.71
CA PRO A 95 -0.56 18.77 13.85
C PRO A 95 0.68 18.25 13.12
N GLN A 96 1.59 19.14 12.74
CA GLN A 96 2.84 18.83 12.05
C GLN A 96 3.82 17.98 12.89
N ARG A 97 3.59 17.89 14.20
CA ARG A 97 4.41 17.13 15.15
C ARG A 97 3.72 15.86 15.66
N ALA A 98 2.49 15.61 15.26
CA ALA A 98 1.71 14.47 15.75
C ALA A 98 2.26 13.13 15.23
N SER A 99 2.53 13.04 13.93
CA SER A 99 3.20 11.87 13.32
C SER A 99 4.71 12.01 13.46
N ARG A 100 5.34 11.07 14.18
CA ARG A 100 6.78 11.07 14.45
C ARG A 100 7.31 9.64 14.58
N PRO A 101 7.35 8.89 13.48
CA PRO A 101 7.87 7.53 13.47
C PRO A 101 9.26 7.47 14.10
N PHE A 102 9.56 6.34 14.75
CA PHE A 102 10.83 6.06 15.47
C PHE A 102 11.13 6.95 16.68
N SER A 103 10.37 8.04 16.92
CA SER A 103 10.57 8.85 18.11
C SER A 103 10.18 8.08 19.38
N VAL A 104 10.94 8.27 20.45
CA VAL A 104 10.67 7.61 21.76
C VAL A 104 9.35 8.07 22.38
N ASP A 105 8.87 9.25 22.03
CA ASP A 105 7.64 9.86 22.52
C ASP A 105 6.48 9.81 21.51
N ARG A 106 6.58 8.97 20.46
CA ARG A 106 5.51 8.74 19.49
C ARG A 106 4.22 8.23 20.17
N ARG A 107 3.05 8.58 19.63
CA ARG A 107 1.77 8.35 20.31
C ARG A 107 0.63 7.89 19.41
N GLY A 108 0.93 7.24 18.35
CA GLY A 108 -0.05 6.77 17.38
C GLY A 108 0.08 7.45 16.03
N PHE A 109 -0.65 6.92 15.06
CA PHE A 109 -0.66 7.44 13.70
C PHE A 109 -1.71 8.54 13.51
N VAL A 110 -1.50 9.39 12.51
CA VAL A 110 -2.48 10.38 12.07
C VAL A 110 -3.26 9.77 10.90
N VAL A 111 -4.56 9.61 11.07
CA VAL A 111 -5.43 9.11 9.99
C VAL A 111 -5.48 10.15 8.88
N SER A 112 -5.22 9.72 7.65
CA SER A 112 -5.28 10.58 6.47
C SER A 112 -5.78 9.81 5.26
N GLU A 113 -6.03 10.51 4.18
CA GLU A 113 -6.48 9.97 2.90
C GLU A 113 -5.41 10.15 1.86
N GLY A 114 -5.41 9.30 0.85
CA GLY A 114 -4.48 9.41 -0.25
C GLY A 114 -4.65 8.33 -1.29
N ALA A 115 -4.02 8.56 -2.42
CA ALA A 115 -3.90 7.59 -3.49
C ALA A 115 -2.53 7.73 -4.15
N GLY A 116 -2.01 6.62 -4.64
CA GLY A 116 -0.78 6.60 -5.42
C GLY A 116 -0.80 5.46 -6.42
N CYS A 117 -0.08 5.64 -7.52
CA CYS A 117 0.12 4.59 -8.49
C CYS A 117 1.53 4.64 -9.07
N VAL A 118 1.97 3.49 -9.55
CA VAL A 118 3.17 3.31 -10.36
C VAL A 118 2.80 2.54 -11.63
N ILE A 119 3.57 2.73 -12.68
CA ILE A 119 3.45 1.97 -13.91
C ILE A 119 4.64 1.03 -13.96
N LEU A 120 4.36 -0.28 -14.04
CA LEU A 120 5.36 -1.30 -14.27
C LEU A 120 5.30 -1.70 -15.74
N ALA A 121 6.45 -1.89 -16.35
CA ALA A 121 6.58 -2.42 -17.71
C ALA A 121 7.61 -3.55 -17.72
N SER A 122 7.48 -4.50 -18.64
CA SER A 122 8.56 -5.42 -18.93
C SER A 122 9.75 -4.69 -19.56
N HIS A 123 10.96 -5.17 -19.38
CA HIS A 123 12.15 -4.58 -20.01
C HIS A 123 12.01 -4.56 -21.53
N ASP A 124 11.59 -5.69 -22.11
CA ASP A 124 11.42 -5.80 -23.57
C ASP A 124 10.43 -4.77 -24.13
N PHE A 125 9.32 -4.55 -23.42
CA PHE A 125 8.35 -3.53 -23.83
C PHE A 125 8.92 -2.11 -23.70
N ALA A 126 9.59 -1.82 -22.59
CA ALA A 126 10.20 -0.52 -22.35
C ALA A 126 11.24 -0.19 -23.41
N ASP A 127 12.14 -1.12 -23.72
CA ASP A 127 13.19 -0.97 -24.72
C ASP A 127 12.62 -0.82 -26.15
N ALA A 128 11.63 -1.66 -26.50
CA ALA A 128 10.98 -1.60 -27.82
C ALA A 128 10.26 -0.27 -28.08
N HIS A 129 9.81 0.41 -27.02
CA HIS A 129 9.07 1.67 -27.10
C HIS A 129 9.91 2.90 -26.72
N GLY A 130 11.21 2.72 -26.44
CA GLY A 130 12.12 3.79 -26.05
C GLY A 130 11.71 4.46 -24.73
N LEU A 131 11.12 3.72 -23.81
CA LEU A 131 10.75 4.23 -22.49
C LEU A 131 12.00 4.33 -21.61
N THR A 132 12.12 5.42 -20.89
CA THR A 132 13.18 5.59 -19.89
C THR A 132 12.66 5.18 -18.53
N TYR A 133 13.47 4.44 -17.78
CA TYR A 133 13.17 4.03 -16.41
C TYR A 133 14.42 4.13 -15.53
N ASP A 134 14.25 4.61 -14.31
CA ASP A 134 15.34 4.80 -13.35
C ASP A 134 15.28 3.81 -12.20
N ILE A 135 14.20 3.02 -12.10
CA ILE A 135 13.93 2.12 -10.98
C ILE A 135 13.48 0.76 -11.52
N GLU A 136 14.02 -0.28 -10.93
CA GLU A 136 13.65 -1.67 -11.20
C GLU A 136 13.01 -2.29 -9.95
N LEU A 137 11.92 -3.05 -10.13
CA LEU A 137 11.37 -3.94 -9.12
C LEU A 137 12.11 -5.28 -9.16
N ALA A 138 13.25 -5.36 -8.50
CA ALA A 138 14.19 -6.47 -8.58
C ALA A 138 13.71 -7.71 -7.83
N GLY A 139 13.06 -7.56 -6.69
CA GLY A 139 12.60 -8.69 -5.88
C GLY A 139 11.41 -8.36 -5.00
N TRP A 140 10.71 -9.39 -4.56
CA TRP A 140 9.54 -9.26 -3.70
C TRP A 140 9.29 -10.54 -2.90
N SER A 141 8.51 -10.42 -1.82
CA SER A 141 7.96 -11.55 -1.07
C SER A 141 6.60 -11.18 -0.47
N MET A 142 5.78 -12.18 -0.24
CA MET A 142 4.54 -12.09 0.54
C MET A 142 4.49 -13.24 1.53
N THR A 143 4.27 -12.91 2.80
CA THR A 143 4.09 -13.90 3.86
C THR A 143 2.80 -13.63 4.63
N SER A 144 2.34 -14.62 5.39
CA SER A 144 1.23 -14.49 6.34
C SER A 144 1.72 -14.86 7.73
N ASP A 145 1.32 -14.05 8.72
CA ASP A 145 1.81 -14.21 10.09
C ASP A 145 1.16 -15.36 10.85
N ALA A 146 -0.08 -15.71 10.54
CA ALA A 146 -0.87 -16.71 11.26
C ALA A 146 -0.77 -16.55 12.80
N HIS A 147 -0.73 -15.30 13.28
CA HIS A 147 -0.42 -14.96 14.67
C HIS A 147 -1.53 -14.16 15.34
N HIS A 148 -1.62 -12.87 15.08
CA HIS A 148 -2.55 -11.96 15.75
C HIS A 148 -3.18 -10.99 14.74
N PHE A 149 -4.38 -10.50 15.06
CA PHE A 149 -5.16 -9.68 14.12
C PHE A 149 -4.47 -8.35 13.73
N VAL A 150 -3.69 -7.75 14.64
CA VAL A 150 -3.00 -6.46 14.40
C VAL A 150 -1.53 -6.45 14.82
N ALA A 151 -1.08 -7.37 15.68
CA ALA A 151 0.31 -7.42 16.11
C ALA A 151 1.14 -8.29 15.15
N PRO A 152 2.20 -7.76 14.55
CA PRO A 152 3.04 -8.53 13.62
C PRO A 152 3.84 -9.60 14.34
N ASN A 153 4.13 -10.69 13.63
CA ASN A 153 5.06 -11.72 14.07
C ASN A 153 6.45 -11.41 13.51
N LEU A 154 7.43 -11.30 14.41
CA LEU A 154 8.80 -10.95 14.03
C LEU A 154 9.41 -11.93 13.03
N GLU A 155 9.23 -13.23 13.24
CA GLU A 155 9.83 -14.27 12.38
C GLU A 155 9.31 -14.21 10.95
N THR A 156 8.00 -14.00 10.78
CA THR A 156 7.39 -13.92 9.44
C THR A 156 7.72 -12.61 8.73
N VAL A 157 7.85 -11.50 9.48
CA VAL A 157 8.34 -10.23 8.94
C VAL A 157 9.79 -10.37 8.49
N GLN A 158 10.67 -10.97 9.32
CA GLN A 158 12.06 -11.24 8.94
C GLN A 158 12.14 -12.14 7.70
N ARG A 159 11.31 -13.19 7.64
CA ARG A 159 11.24 -14.06 6.47
C ARG A 159 10.84 -13.28 5.21
N ALA A 160 9.82 -12.44 5.25
CA ALA A 160 9.42 -11.63 4.11
C ALA A 160 10.55 -10.73 3.60
N ILE A 161 11.30 -10.11 4.51
CA ILE A 161 12.46 -9.29 4.16
C ILE A 161 13.56 -10.14 3.52
N SER A 162 13.94 -11.26 4.14
CA SER A 162 15.00 -12.15 3.63
C SER A 162 14.64 -12.71 2.25
N GLU A 163 13.43 -13.23 2.09
CA GLU A 163 12.96 -13.77 0.80
C GLU A 163 12.93 -12.71 -0.31
N SER A 164 12.58 -11.46 0.02
CA SER A 164 12.59 -10.38 -0.98
C SER A 164 14.00 -10.03 -1.46
N ILE A 165 14.98 -10.05 -0.56
CA ILE A 165 16.40 -9.83 -0.85
C ILE A 165 16.97 -11.00 -1.68
N GLU A 166 16.67 -12.24 -1.29
CA GLU A 166 17.07 -13.45 -2.01
C GLU A 166 16.45 -13.46 -3.42
N ASN A 167 15.18 -13.13 -3.53
CA ASN A 167 14.46 -13.05 -4.80
C ASN A 167 15.06 -11.99 -5.74
N ALA A 168 15.55 -10.87 -5.18
CA ALA A 168 16.28 -9.84 -5.92
C ALA A 168 17.70 -10.28 -6.34
N GLY A 169 18.24 -11.35 -5.77
CA GLY A 169 19.61 -11.79 -6.06
C GLY A 169 20.70 -10.86 -5.52
N ILE A 170 20.42 -10.07 -4.49
CA ILE A 170 21.35 -9.11 -3.89
C ILE A 170 21.74 -9.50 -2.46
N SER A 171 22.78 -8.88 -1.93
CA SER A 171 23.18 -9.01 -0.53
C SER A 171 22.45 -7.98 0.36
N PRO A 172 22.18 -8.27 1.64
CA PRO A 172 21.75 -7.27 2.60
C PRO A 172 22.66 -6.04 2.70
N MET A 173 23.94 -6.19 2.38
CA MET A 173 24.93 -5.10 2.38
C MET A 173 24.75 -4.14 1.20
N ASP A 174 24.01 -4.54 0.16
CA ASP A 174 23.72 -3.69 -1.00
C ASP A 174 22.51 -2.76 -0.73
N ILE A 175 21.81 -2.94 0.41
CA ILE A 175 20.66 -2.13 0.78
C ILE A 175 21.13 -0.77 1.31
N ALA A 176 20.89 0.25 0.52
CA ALA A 176 21.25 1.63 0.90
C ALA A 176 20.20 2.30 1.80
N SER A 177 18.92 1.89 1.71
CA SER A 177 17.81 2.51 2.44
C SER A 177 16.67 1.54 2.64
N VAL A 178 15.95 1.69 3.76
CA VAL A 178 14.73 0.94 4.06
C VAL A 178 13.59 1.91 4.32
N ASN A 179 12.55 1.86 3.50
CA ASN A 179 11.31 2.57 3.76
C ASN A 179 10.39 1.66 4.57
N ALA A 180 10.37 1.87 5.89
CA ALA A 180 9.59 1.05 6.80
C ALA A 180 8.13 1.52 6.87
N HIS A 181 7.23 0.64 7.32
CA HIS A 181 5.83 1.00 7.56
C HIS A 181 5.65 2.15 8.58
N ALA A 182 6.46 2.19 9.61
CA ALA A 182 6.73 3.32 10.52
C ALA A 182 5.52 4.23 10.82
N THR A 183 4.44 3.66 11.37
CA THR A 183 3.15 4.34 11.59
C THR A 183 3.13 5.34 12.75
N SER A 184 4.21 5.50 13.51
CA SER A 184 4.23 6.28 14.76
C SER A 184 3.45 5.65 15.93
N THR A 185 3.01 4.41 15.82
CA THR A 185 2.46 3.61 16.93
C THR A 185 3.58 3.15 17.88
N ARG A 186 3.18 2.83 19.12
CA ARG A 186 4.11 2.30 20.15
C ARG A 186 4.38 0.83 19.98
#